data_969379c39bde2812607bdee04833c402
#
_entry.id   969379c39bde2812607bdee04833c402
#
_cell.length_a   1.000
_cell.length_b   1.000
_cell.length_c   1.000
_cell.angle_alpha   90.00
_cell.angle_beta   90.00
_cell.angle_gamma   90.00
#
_symmetry.space_group_name_H-M   'P 1'
#
loop_
_entity.id
_entity.type
_entity.pdbx_description
1 polymer ?
#
loop_
_entity_poly.entity_id
_entity_poly.type
_entity_poly.pdbx_seq_one_letter_code
_entity_poly.pdbx_strand_id
1 'polypeptide(L)'
;MWLHRMATAGLLAVWLAAFCAQAQEPLLNQAAQHKWMQFSIASGRVTLEGTRVGNIQSNNSNSSGRREQLNVRNDNGEPAMTYERTNADESLLFDFASGDRVRIRRTPKGAGSVVPMEFVQLPNEKLVLTLGPADHQQAYQAASLWHLLIAQPQPCKQHLVPVLEMLRPDWKLAETAAKVEQRLLQGVGGDVAAQRSRWAAWIEQLGNDRFAKREAADRALRAADPSVLSYLRQLEFGRLDAEQQFRVRRIIDALSGQSSDDSPEQVAATLSGDPTVWLALLGRPEPSTRQTAARQLVALLGEPIGVDPAADPATQQTQREQLRARIEEK
;
A
#
# COMPACT_ATOMS: atom_id res chain seq x y z
N MET A 1 -24.52 -73.10 8.66
CA MET A 1 -23.11 -72.70 8.59
C MET A 1 -22.83 -72.08 7.21
N TRP A 2 -23.36 -70.88 6.99
CA TRP A 2 -23.16 -70.08 5.78
C TRP A 2 -23.66 -68.67 6.06
N LEU A 3 -22.76 -67.77 6.55
CA LEU A 3 -22.96 -66.33 6.61
C LEU A 3 -21.65 -65.70 7.17
N HIS A 4 -20.67 -65.47 6.31
CA HIS A 4 -19.56 -64.58 6.57
C HIS A 4 -18.66 -64.49 5.32
N ARG A 5 -19.10 -63.78 4.31
CA ARG A 5 -18.22 -63.30 3.22
C ARG A 5 -18.99 -62.30 2.36
N MET A 6 -19.16 -61.08 2.81
CA MET A 6 -19.41 -59.87 1.98
C MET A 6 -19.35 -58.61 2.86
N ALA A 7 -18.19 -58.21 3.28
CA ALA A 7 -18.03 -56.90 3.92
C ALA A 7 -16.60 -56.33 3.81
N THR A 8 -15.86 -56.60 2.74
CA THR A 8 -14.49 -56.03 2.60
C THR A 8 -14.20 -55.36 1.25
N ALA A 9 -15.19 -55.19 0.38
CA ALA A 9 -14.98 -54.56 -0.93
C ALA A 9 -15.36 -53.04 -0.98
N GLY A 10 -15.98 -52.50 0.08
CA GLY A 10 -16.50 -51.12 0.08
C GLY A 10 -15.54 -50.05 0.59
N LEU A 11 -14.47 -50.40 1.29
CA LEU A 11 -13.57 -49.42 1.97
C LEU A 11 -12.35 -49.03 1.16
N LEU A 12 -12.00 -49.72 0.08
CA LEU A 12 -10.84 -49.37 -0.77
C LEU A 12 -11.16 -48.38 -1.88
N ALA A 13 -12.41 -48.20 -2.26
CA ALA A 13 -12.81 -47.25 -3.30
C ALA A 13 -12.91 -45.77 -2.80
N VAL A 14 -13.11 -45.57 -1.51
CA VAL A 14 -13.21 -44.20 -0.93
C VAL A 14 -11.83 -43.58 -0.72
N TRP A 15 -10.77 -44.36 -0.55
CA TRP A 15 -9.40 -43.86 -0.39
C TRP A 15 -8.71 -43.44 -1.69
N LEU A 16 -9.15 -43.97 -2.83
CA LEU A 16 -8.59 -43.57 -4.14
C LEU A 16 -9.19 -42.28 -4.70
N ALA A 17 -10.38 -41.87 -4.26
CA ALA A 17 -10.99 -40.60 -4.68
C ALA A 17 -10.45 -39.37 -3.91
N ALA A 18 -9.83 -39.57 -2.74
CA ALA A 18 -9.24 -38.48 -1.95
C ALA A 18 -7.83 -38.09 -2.43
N PHE A 19 -7.20 -38.84 -3.31
CA PHE A 19 -5.82 -38.56 -3.76
C PHE A 19 -5.73 -37.74 -5.06
N CYS A 20 -6.85 -37.42 -5.72
CA CYS A 20 -6.85 -36.67 -6.99
C CYS A 20 -7.23 -35.22 -6.92
N ALA A 21 -7.39 -34.63 -5.74
CA ALA A 21 -7.64 -33.20 -5.59
C ALA A 21 -6.55 -32.50 -4.73
N GLN A 22 -5.29 -32.80 -4.98
CA GLN A 22 -4.24 -31.85 -4.63
C GLN A 22 -4.40 -30.69 -5.60
N ALA A 23 -5.13 -29.65 -5.16
CA ALA A 23 -5.14 -28.38 -5.85
C ALA A 23 -3.68 -27.96 -6.00
N GLN A 24 -3.17 -27.94 -7.23
CA GLN A 24 -1.80 -27.50 -7.50
C GLN A 24 -1.64 -26.11 -6.89
N GLU A 25 -0.66 -25.97 -5.99
CA GLU A 25 -0.36 -24.67 -5.40
C GLU A 25 -0.05 -23.64 -6.49
N PRO A 26 -0.53 -22.37 -6.31
CA PRO A 26 -0.23 -21.31 -7.25
C PRO A 26 1.28 -21.16 -7.45
N LEU A 27 1.74 -20.88 -8.67
CA LEU A 27 3.16 -20.68 -8.98
C LEU A 27 3.80 -19.58 -8.13
N LEU A 28 3.03 -18.55 -7.75
CA LEU A 28 3.51 -17.49 -6.85
C LEU A 28 3.89 -18.05 -5.47
N ASN A 29 3.07 -18.93 -4.90
CA ASN A 29 3.37 -19.53 -3.60
C ASN A 29 4.59 -20.45 -3.68
N GLN A 30 4.71 -21.25 -4.74
CA GLN A 30 5.90 -22.09 -4.96
C GLN A 30 7.16 -21.23 -5.08
N ALA A 31 7.11 -20.15 -5.85
CA ALA A 31 8.23 -19.24 -6.01
C ALA A 31 8.65 -18.58 -4.69
N ALA A 32 7.69 -18.21 -3.85
CA ALA A 32 7.94 -17.66 -2.52
C ALA A 32 8.56 -18.70 -1.57
N GLN A 33 8.03 -19.95 -1.54
CA GLN A 33 8.57 -21.03 -0.73
C GLN A 33 10.02 -21.39 -1.10
N HIS A 34 10.33 -21.38 -2.38
CA HIS A 34 11.67 -21.64 -2.89
C HIS A 34 12.60 -20.42 -2.81
N LYS A 35 12.12 -19.29 -2.26
CA LYS A 35 12.86 -18.03 -2.17
C LYS A 35 13.39 -17.53 -3.53
N TRP A 36 12.66 -17.79 -4.59
CA TRP A 36 13.00 -17.26 -5.93
C TRP A 36 12.78 -15.75 -5.99
N MET A 37 11.84 -15.25 -5.20
CA MET A 37 11.51 -13.84 -5.07
C MET A 37 10.93 -13.57 -3.68
N GLN A 38 11.06 -12.35 -3.25
CA GLN A 38 10.48 -11.88 -1.99
C GLN A 38 9.78 -10.54 -2.25
N PHE A 39 8.56 -10.43 -1.76
CA PHE A 39 7.81 -9.18 -1.80
C PHE A 39 7.81 -8.54 -0.43
N SER A 40 7.90 -7.21 -0.40
CA SER A 40 7.74 -6.42 0.82
C SER A 40 6.92 -5.17 0.57
N ILE A 41 6.42 -4.55 1.64
CA ILE A 41 5.81 -3.23 1.60
C ILE A 41 6.69 -2.32 2.44
N ALA A 42 7.50 -1.52 1.77
CA ALA A 42 8.41 -0.59 2.38
C ALA A 42 8.01 0.85 2.06
N SER A 43 7.84 1.69 3.08
CA SER A 43 7.38 3.08 2.94
C SER A 43 6.07 3.21 2.15
N GLY A 44 5.18 2.24 2.32
CA GLY A 44 3.89 2.18 1.62
C GLY A 44 3.97 1.88 0.14
N ARG A 45 5.05 1.26 -0.32
CA ARG A 45 5.23 0.82 -1.70
C ARG A 45 5.46 -0.68 -1.75
N VAL A 46 4.83 -1.35 -2.69
CA VAL A 46 5.07 -2.76 -2.95
C VAL A 46 6.40 -2.89 -3.68
N THR A 47 7.28 -3.72 -3.18
CA THR A 47 8.61 -3.94 -3.76
C THR A 47 8.86 -5.42 -4.00
N LEU A 48 9.62 -5.71 -5.05
CA LEU A 48 10.17 -7.02 -5.34
C LEU A 48 11.65 -7.00 -4.99
N GLU A 49 12.05 -7.83 -4.03
CA GLU A 49 13.45 -7.98 -3.68
C GLU A 49 14.11 -9.07 -4.53
N GLY A 50 15.35 -8.81 -4.91
CA GLY A 50 16.12 -9.65 -5.81
C GLY A 50 16.38 -11.03 -5.26
N THR A 51 16.34 -11.99 -6.14
CA THR A 51 16.66 -13.38 -5.85
C THR A 51 18.13 -13.67 -6.14
N ARG A 52 18.66 -14.72 -5.52
CA ARG A 52 20.02 -15.22 -5.79
C ARG A 52 20.11 -15.97 -7.12
N VAL A 53 19.02 -16.17 -7.82
CA VAL A 53 18.94 -17.06 -8.99
C VAL A 53 18.74 -16.22 -10.26
N GLY A 54 19.34 -16.65 -11.36
CA GLY A 54 19.14 -16.06 -12.66
C GLY A 54 17.69 -16.20 -13.18
N ASN A 55 17.50 -16.23 -14.47
CA ASN A 55 16.18 -16.26 -15.09
C ASN A 55 15.44 -17.58 -14.79
N ILE A 56 14.22 -17.47 -14.29
CA ILE A 56 13.32 -18.61 -14.03
C ILE A 56 12.08 -18.42 -14.89
N GLN A 57 11.72 -19.46 -15.63
CA GLN A 57 10.45 -19.55 -16.33
C GLN A 57 9.70 -20.79 -15.89
N SER A 58 8.45 -20.64 -15.47
CA SER A 58 7.58 -21.73 -15.05
C SER A 58 6.18 -21.56 -15.61
N ASN A 59 5.60 -22.68 -16.06
CA ASN A 59 4.25 -22.71 -16.61
C ASN A 59 3.47 -23.82 -15.90
N ASN A 60 2.22 -23.54 -15.57
CA ASN A 60 1.30 -24.52 -14.99
C ASN A 60 -0.06 -24.42 -15.67
N SER A 61 -0.69 -25.57 -15.91
CA SER A 61 -2.07 -25.65 -16.41
C SER A 61 -2.79 -26.83 -15.78
N ASN A 62 -4.03 -26.65 -15.41
CA ASN A 62 -4.84 -27.70 -14.86
C ASN A 62 -6.07 -28.03 -15.73
N SER A 63 -6.72 -29.15 -15.41
CA SER A 63 -7.91 -29.63 -16.11
C SER A 63 -9.14 -28.74 -16.00
N SER A 64 -9.16 -27.80 -15.03
CA SER A 64 -10.23 -26.81 -14.86
C SER A 64 -10.05 -25.55 -15.74
N GLY A 65 -9.09 -25.56 -16.67
CA GLY A 65 -8.83 -24.44 -17.58
C GLY A 65 -8.04 -23.27 -16.96
N ARG A 66 -7.55 -23.40 -15.72
CA ARG A 66 -6.62 -22.43 -15.13
C ARG A 66 -5.24 -22.62 -15.75
N ARG A 67 -4.69 -21.52 -16.21
CA ARG A 67 -3.30 -21.43 -16.71
C ARG A 67 -2.54 -20.38 -15.93
N GLU A 68 -1.31 -20.70 -15.60
CA GLU A 68 -0.39 -19.78 -14.92
C GLU A 68 0.95 -19.79 -15.65
N GLN A 69 1.53 -18.62 -15.77
CA GLN A 69 2.87 -18.42 -16.30
C GLN A 69 3.62 -17.48 -15.39
N LEU A 70 4.81 -17.86 -14.95
CA LEU A 70 5.71 -17.07 -14.16
C LEU A 70 7.04 -16.92 -14.87
N ASN A 71 7.51 -15.69 -15.00
CA ASN A 71 8.84 -15.37 -15.51
C ASN A 71 9.52 -14.42 -14.51
N VAL A 72 10.61 -14.86 -13.90
CA VAL A 72 11.43 -14.06 -12.99
C VAL A 72 12.78 -13.85 -13.64
N ARG A 73 13.23 -12.60 -13.67
CA ARG A 73 14.52 -12.20 -14.25
C ARG A 73 15.29 -11.36 -13.23
N ASN A 74 16.59 -11.41 -13.35
CA ASN A 74 17.47 -10.51 -12.63
C ASN A 74 18.39 -9.83 -13.65
N ASP A 75 18.02 -8.62 -14.04
CA ASP A 75 18.72 -7.85 -15.05
C ASP A 75 19.70 -6.89 -14.35
N ASN A 76 21.00 -7.24 -14.35
CA ASN A 76 22.07 -6.44 -13.73
C ASN A 76 21.89 -6.14 -12.23
N GLY A 77 21.26 -7.05 -11.48
CA GLY A 77 20.97 -6.86 -10.06
C GLY A 77 19.59 -6.25 -9.79
N GLU A 78 18.86 -5.87 -10.82
CA GLU A 78 17.49 -5.38 -10.69
C GLU A 78 16.49 -6.54 -10.90
N PRO A 79 15.68 -6.89 -9.90
CA PRO A 79 14.71 -7.95 -10.04
C PRO A 79 13.52 -7.50 -10.89
N ALA A 80 13.09 -8.38 -11.78
CA ALA A 80 11.88 -8.21 -12.57
C ALA A 80 11.05 -9.50 -12.56
N MET A 81 9.72 -9.38 -12.57
CA MET A 81 8.81 -10.51 -12.59
C MET A 81 7.60 -10.20 -13.45
N THR A 82 7.22 -11.16 -14.28
CA THR A 82 5.91 -11.19 -14.91
C THR A 82 5.19 -12.47 -14.49
N TYR A 83 3.99 -12.32 -13.92
CA TYR A 83 3.12 -13.44 -13.62
C TYR A 83 1.76 -13.22 -14.26
N GLU A 84 1.32 -14.21 -15.02
CA GLU A 84 0.00 -14.22 -15.64
C GLU A 84 -0.80 -15.43 -15.14
N ARG A 85 -2.02 -15.17 -14.72
CA ARG A 85 -3.01 -16.18 -14.38
C ARG A 85 -4.27 -15.98 -15.21
N THR A 86 -4.70 -17.01 -15.87
CA THR A 86 -5.91 -17.02 -16.67
C THR A 86 -6.83 -18.14 -16.18
N ASN A 87 -8.10 -17.85 -15.99
CA ASN A 87 -9.16 -18.82 -15.72
C ASN A 87 -10.37 -18.57 -16.63
N ALA A 88 -11.53 -19.16 -16.34
CA ALA A 88 -12.75 -18.98 -17.13
C ALA A 88 -13.28 -17.54 -17.06
N ASP A 89 -13.13 -16.86 -15.93
CA ASP A 89 -13.80 -15.59 -15.62
C ASP A 89 -12.92 -14.37 -15.86
N GLU A 90 -11.59 -14.52 -15.68
CA GLU A 90 -10.64 -13.40 -15.70
C GLU A 90 -9.25 -13.78 -16.20
N SER A 91 -8.49 -12.76 -16.63
CA SER A 91 -7.05 -12.79 -16.75
C SER A 91 -6.45 -11.78 -15.76
N LEU A 92 -5.44 -12.20 -15.02
CA LEU A 92 -4.73 -11.40 -14.04
C LEU A 92 -3.25 -11.36 -14.40
N LEU A 93 -2.71 -10.15 -14.59
CA LEU A 93 -1.32 -9.88 -14.90
C LEU A 93 -0.68 -9.10 -13.75
N PHE A 94 0.47 -9.57 -13.27
CA PHE A 94 1.41 -8.84 -12.43
C PHE A 94 2.68 -8.58 -13.24
N ASP A 95 3.10 -7.36 -13.28
CA ASP A 95 4.34 -6.93 -13.94
C ASP A 95 5.15 -6.06 -12.97
N PHE A 96 6.31 -6.56 -12.59
CA PHE A 96 7.29 -5.88 -11.74
C PHE A 96 8.55 -5.63 -12.55
N ALA A 97 9.00 -4.38 -12.57
CA ALA A 97 10.25 -3.99 -13.20
C ALA A 97 11.06 -3.10 -12.24
N SER A 98 12.38 -3.27 -12.22
CA SER A 98 13.29 -2.44 -11.41
C SER A 98 12.90 -2.33 -9.93
N GLY A 99 12.41 -3.43 -9.35
CA GLY A 99 12.10 -3.57 -7.92
C GLY A 99 10.82 -2.89 -7.46
N ASP A 100 10.59 -1.63 -7.76
CA ASP A 100 9.46 -0.82 -7.25
C ASP A 100 8.49 -0.32 -8.32
N ARG A 101 8.74 -0.61 -9.59
CA ARG A 101 7.77 -0.37 -10.67
C ARG A 101 6.80 -1.54 -10.73
N VAL A 102 5.55 -1.29 -10.41
CA VAL A 102 4.50 -2.32 -10.31
C VAL A 102 3.32 -1.96 -11.18
N ARG A 103 2.88 -2.91 -11.99
CA ARG A 103 1.62 -2.86 -12.71
C ARG A 103 0.85 -4.14 -12.48
N ILE A 104 -0.37 -4.04 -12.00
CA ILE A 104 -1.26 -5.17 -11.81
C ILE A 104 -2.53 -4.89 -12.60
N ARG A 105 -2.91 -5.82 -13.48
CA ARG A 105 -4.12 -5.69 -14.28
C ARG A 105 -5.01 -6.91 -14.14
N ARG A 106 -6.28 -6.69 -13.86
CA ARG A 106 -7.33 -7.69 -13.88
C ARG A 106 -8.30 -7.39 -15.03
N THR A 107 -8.40 -8.32 -15.97
CA THR A 107 -9.26 -8.21 -17.15
C THR A 107 -10.35 -9.29 -17.07
N PRO A 108 -11.65 -8.93 -17.02
CA PRO A 108 -12.72 -9.92 -17.08
C PRO A 108 -12.78 -10.61 -18.43
N LYS A 109 -13.26 -11.85 -18.45
CA LYS A 109 -13.56 -12.63 -19.64
C LYS A 109 -15.08 -12.83 -19.72
N GLY A 110 -15.74 -12.07 -20.56
CA GLY A 110 -17.19 -12.15 -20.73
C GLY A 110 -17.96 -11.22 -19.78
N ALA A 111 -19.28 -11.40 -19.74
CA ALA A 111 -20.25 -10.54 -19.02
C ALA A 111 -20.38 -10.90 -17.52
N GLY A 112 -19.31 -11.37 -16.88
CA GLY A 112 -19.32 -11.77 -15.47
C GLY A 112 -19.31 -10.62 -14.48
N SER A 113 -19.38 -10.94 -13.19
CA SER A 113 -19.33 -9.99 -12.07
C SER A 113 -17.93 -9.40 -11.77
N VAL A 114 -16.90 -9.80 -12.52
CA VAL A 114 -15.53 -9.35 -12.31
C VAL A 114 -15.37 -7.91 -12.81
N VAL A 115 -15.00 -7.01 -11.92
CA VAL A 115 -14.73 -5.61 -12.27
C VAL A 115 -13.32 -5.49 -12.83
N PRO A 116 -13.13 -4.86 -14.01
CA PRO A 116 -11.80 -4.52 -14.51
C PRO A 116 -11.05 -3.67 -13.49
N MET A 117 -9.76 -3.95 -13.31
CA MET A 117 -8.91 -3.23 -12.36
C MET A 117 -7.51 -3.05 -12.95
N GLU A 118 -6.95 -1.87 -12.74
CA GLU A 118 -5.54 -1.61 -12.96
C GLU A 118 -4.95 -0.87 -11.76
N PHE A 119 -3.88 -1.41 -11.21
CA PHE A 119 -3.07 -0.76 -10.17
C PHE A 119 -1.70 -0.46 -10.76
N VAL A 120 -1.28 0.80 -10.66
CA VAL A 120 0.00 1.29 -11.16
C VAL A 120 0.76 1.98 -10.05
N GLN A 121 2.00 1.56 -9.86
CA GLN A 121 3.00 2.18 -9.00
C GLN A 121 4.24 2.46 -9.84
N LEU A 122 4.59 3.74 -10.00
CA LEU A 122 5.82 4.17 -10.64
C LEU A 122 6.74 4.82 -9.62
N PRO A 123 8.08 4.71 -9.77
CA PRO A 123 9.03 5.35 -8.87
C PRO A 123 8.75 6.85 -8.72
N ASN A 124 8.71 7.34 -7.48
CA ASN A 124 8.50 8.76 -7.15
C ASN A 124 7.19 9.39 -7.64
N GLU A 125 6.22 8.58 -8.09
CA GLU A 125 4.91 9.05 -8.50
C GLU A 125 3.81 8.57 -7.54
N LYS A 126 2.64 9.20 -7.61
CA LYS A 126 1.45 8.74 -6.89
C LYS A 126 1.03 7.36 -7.41
N LEU A 127 0.57 6.52 -6.50
CA LEU A 127 -0.10 5.27 -6.86
C LEU A 127 -1.44 5.57 -7.52
N VAL A 128 -1.80 4.78 -8.51
CA VAL A 128 -3.10 4.91 -9.20
C VAL A 128 -3.81 3.56 -9.17
N LEU A 129 -5.03 3.54 -8.66
CA LEU A 129 -5.96 2.42 -8.76
C LEU A 129 -7.12 2.83 -9.66
N THR A 130 -7.28 2.15 -10.79
CA THR A 130 -8.40 2.35 -11.72
C THR A 130 -9.33 1.16 -11.65
N LEU A 131 -10.63 1.40 -11.49
CA LEU A 131 -11.68 0.39 -11.42
C LEU A 131 -12.77 0.68 -12.47
N GLY A 132 -13.34 -0.36 -13.03
CA GLY A 132 -14.45 -0.26 -13.96
C GLY A 132 -14.06 -0.36 -15.44
N PRO A 133 -15.06 -0.55 -16.32
CA PRO A 133 -14.87 -0.61 -17.76
C PRO A 133 -14.46 0.77 -18.33
N ALA A 134 -13.91 0.78 -19.53
CA ALA A 134 -13.28 1.98 -20.13
C ALA A 134 -14.21 3.21 -20.22
N ASP A 135 -15.50 3.00 -20.36
CA ASP A 135 -16.54 4.02 -20.43
C ASP A 135 -17.00 4.56 -19.05
N HIS A 136 -16.72 3.83 -17.96
CA HIS A 136 -17.13 4.18 -16.59
C HIS A 136 -16.02 3.90 -15.58
N GLN A 137 -14.82 4.40 -15.85
CA GLN A 137 -13.67 4.22 -14.96
C GLN A 137 -13.72 5.17 -13.77
N GLN A 138 -13.39 4.63 -12.59
CA GLN A 138 -13.09 5.41 -11.39
C GLN A 138 -11.60 5.29 -11.09
N ALA A 139 -10.90 6.40 -11.03
CA ALA A 139 -9.47 6.45 -10.71
C ALA A 139 -9.25 7.06 -9.32
N TYR A 140 -8.46 6.37 -8.49
CA TYR A 140 -8.07 6.77 -7.16
C TYR A 140 -6.56 6.96 -7.13
N GLN A 141 -6.10 8.11 -6.66
CA GLN A 141 -4.68 8.43 -6.53
C GLN A 141 -4.29 8.59 -5.08
N ALA A 142 -3.10 8.14 -4.71
CA ALA A 142 -2.58 8.24 -3.35
C ALA A 142 -1.05 8.30 -3.33
N ALA A 143 -0.48 8.90 -2.29
CA ALA A 143 0.96 8.99 -2.11
C ALA A 143 1.60 7.61 -1.79
N SER A 144 0.86 6.73 -1.12
CA SER A 144 1.29 5.37 -0.77
C SER A 144 0.11 4.40 -0.71
N LEU A 145 0.42 3.09 -0.63
CA LEU A 145 -0.59 2.05 -0.45
C LEU A 145 -1.42 2.28 0.82
N TRP A 146 -0.80 2.70 1.92
CA TRP A 146 -1.50 2.97 3.17
C TRP A 146 -2.46 4.14 3.06
N HIS A 147 -2.09 5.22 2.37
CA HIS A 147 -3.01 6.31 2.04
C HIS A 147 -4.21 5.81 1.24
N LEU A 148 -3.95 4.97 0.23
CA LEU A 148 -5.00 4.42 -0.62
C LEU A 148 -5.97 3.54 0.16
N LEU A 149 -5.45 2.63 1.01
CA LEU A 149 -6.25 1.74 1.85
C LEU A 149 -7.11 2.49 2.88
N ILE A 150 -6.59 3.59 3.43
CA ILE A 150 -7.34 4.43 4.39
C ILE A 150 -8.34 5.33 3.66
N ALA A 151 -7.94 5.95 2.55
CA ALA A 151 -8.83 6.86 1.83
C ALA A 151 -9.98 6.15 1.11
N GLN A 152 -9.73 4.93 0.60
CA GLN A 152 -10.66 4.17 -0.23
C GLN A 152 -10.83 2.73 0.29
N PRO A 153 -11.32 2.52 1.54
CA PRO A 153 -11.32 1.20 2.17
C PRO A 153 -12.17 0.18 1.43
N GLN A 154 -13.36 0.56 0.95
CA GLN A 154 -14.26 -0.39 0.29
C GLN A 154 -13.77 -0.80 -1.11
N PRO A 155 -13.42 0.12 -2.03
CA PRO A 155 -12.81 -0.23 -3.31
C PRO A 155 -11.55 -1.10 -3.15
N CYS A 156 -10.67 -0.74 -2.21
CA CYS A 156 -9.45 -1.50 -1.97
C CYS A 156 -9.74 -2.90 -1.41
N LYS A 157 -10.61 -3.03 -0.40
CA LYS A 157 -10.98 -4.32 0.19
C LYS A 157 -11.61 -5.26 -0.82
N GLN A 158 -12.43 -4.75 -1.72
CA GLN A 158 -13.15 -5.56 -2.70
C GLN A 158 -12.27 -5.95 -3.90
N HIS A 159 -11.38 -5.08 -4.33
CA HIS A 159 -10.71 -5.24 -5.62
C HIS A 159 -9.19 -5.37 -5.54
N LEU A 160 -8.50 -4.56 -4.73
CA LEU A 160 -7.04 -4.50 -4.68
C LEU A 160 -6.43 -5.48 -3.66
N VAL A 161 -6.96 -5.50 -2.45
CA VAL A 161 -6.43 -6.33 -1.34
C VAL A 161 -6.37 -7.81 -1.70
N PRO A 162 -7.45 -8.44 -2.25
CA PRO A 162 -7.39 -9.86 -2.60
C PRO A 162 -6.33 -10.19 -3.65
N VAL A 163 -6.02 -9.22 -4.52
CA VAL A 163 -5.01 -9.38 -5.56
C VAL A 163 -3.61 -9.21 -5.01
N LEU A 164 -3.36 -8.19 -4.17
CA LEU A 164 -2.06 -8.00 -3.53
C LEU A 164 -1.70 -9.15 -2.56
N GLU A 165 -2.68 -9.65 -1.82
CA GLU A 165 -2.47 -10.77 -0.90
C GLU A 165 -2.17 -12.10 -1.61
N MET A 166 -2.38 -12.19 -2.94
CA MET A 166 -1.85 -13.32 -3.73
C MET A 166 -0.32 -13.32 -3.80
N LEU A 167 0.32 -12.16 -3.73
CA LEU A 167 1.78 -12.04 -3.69
C LEU A 167 2.32 -12.55 -2.35
N ARG A 168 1.62 -12.20 -1.27
CA ARG A 168 2.02 -12.54 0.09
C ARG A 168 0.81 -12.51 1.05
N PRO A 169 0.22 -13.69 1.33
CA PRO A 169 -1.02 -13.79 2.12
C PRO A 169 -0.91 -13.30 3.57
N ASP A 170 0.27 -13.34 4.16
CA ASP A 170 0.54 -12.92 5.54
C ASP A 170 0.55 -11.38 5.74
N TRP A 171 0.49 -10.58 4.69
CA TRP A 171 0.35 -9.12 4.80
C TRP A 171 -0.93 -8.70 5.53
N LYS A 172 -2.05 -9.42 5.32
CA LYS A 172 -3.35 -9.10 5.93
C LYS A 172 -3.67 -7.62 5.83
N LEU A 173 -3.60 -7.07 4.61
CA LEU A 173 -3.61 -5.64 4.33
C LEU A 173 -4.80 -4.89 4.93
N ALA A 174 -5.98 -5.48 4.86
CA ALA A 174 -7.19 -4.86 5.43
C ALA A 174 -7.12 -4.77 6.96
N GLU A 175 -6.60 -5.80 7.63
CA GLU A 175 -6.40 -5.83 9.08
C GLU A 175 -5.30 -4.85 9.51
N THR A 176 -4.21 -4.82 8.75
CA THR A 176 -3.09 -3.89 8.99
C THR A 176 -3.53 -2.43 8.82
N ALA A 177 -4.29 -2.10 7.77
CA ALA A 177 -4.85 -0.76 7.58
C ALA A 177 -5.79 -0.35 8.72
N ALA A 178 -6.62 -1.26 9.23
CA ALA A 178 -7.47 -1.00 10.39
C ALA A 178 -6.64 -0.73 11.66
N LYS A 179 -5.55 -1.46 11.88
CA LYS A 179 -4.62 -1.20 13.00
C LYS A 179 -3.93 0.15 12.85
N VAL A 180 -3.52 0.53 11.64
CA VAL A 180 -2.97 1.87 11.35
C VAL A 180 -3.98 2.96 11.71
N GLU A 181 -5.23 2.83 11.26
CA GLU A 181 -6.29 3.79 11.58
C GLU A 181 -6.53 3.89 13.09
N GLN A 182 -6.58 2.75 13.78
CA GLN A 182 -6.71 2.73 15.23
C GLN A 182 -5.54 3.45 15.93
N ARG A 183 -4.30 3.23 15.49
CA ARG A 183 -3.10 3.90 16.04
C ARG A 183 -3.11 5.40 15.78
N LEU A 184 -3.52 5.82 14.58
CA LEU A 184 -3.71 7.25 14.26
C LEU A 184 -4.66 7.91 15.24
N LEU A 185 -5.82 7.30 15.50
CA LEU A 185 -6.83 7.86 16.40
C LEU A 185 -6.38 7.86 17.88
N GLN A 186 -5.55 6.91 18.30
CA GLN A 186 -4.99 6.83 19.64
C GLN A 186 -3.83 7.81 19.86
N GLY A 187 -3.06 8.10 18.80
CA GLY A 187 -1.88 8.97 18.85
C GLY A 187 -2.19 10.48 18.89
N VAL A 188 -3.47 10.87 18.86
CA VAL A 188 -3.90 12.26 18.89
C VAL A 188 -3.73 12.85 20.29
N GLY A 189 -2.69 13.65 20.48
CA GLY A 189 -2.40 14.30 21.78
C GLY A 189 -1.05 14.99 21.85
N GLY A 190 -0.18 14.76 20.84
CA GLY A 190 1.09 15.50 20.72
C GLY A 190 0.87 16.91 20.20
N ASP A 191 1.74 17.84 20.58
CA ASP A 191 1.78 19.19 20.01
C ASP A 191 2.36 19.13 18.59
N VAL A 192 1.52 18.74 17.63
CA VAL A 192 1.89 18.60 16.21
C VAL A 192 2.39 19.94 15.64
N ALA A 193 1.81 21.05 16.06
CA ALA A 193 2.23 22.37 15.58
C ALA A 193 3.65 22.73 16.06
N ALA A 194 3.97 22.50 17.34
CA ALA A 194 5.31 22.70 17.86
C ALA A 194 6.32 21.74 17.23
N GLN A 195 5.91 20.50 16.95
CA GLN A 195 6.75 19.51 16.28
C GLN A 195 7.08 19.95 14.83
N ARG A 196 6.08 20.38 14.06
CA ARG A 196 6.30 20.91 12.69
C ARG A 196 7.18 22.18 12.69
N SER A 197 6.96 23.10 13.65
CA SER A 197 7.79 24.28 13.80
C SER A 197 9.26 23.94 14.08
N ARG A 198 9.51 22.90 14.87
CA ARG A 198 10.85 22.38 15.14
C ARG A 198 11.51 21.80 13.90
N TRP A 199 10.75 21.01 13.11
CA TRP A 199 11.24 20.47 11.84
C TRP A 199 11.54 21.56 10.83
N ALA A 200 10.68 22.59 10.70
CA ALA A 200 10.93 23.74 9.85
C ALA A 200 12.24 24.46 10.22
N ALA A 201 12.49 24.67 11.50
CA ALA A 201 13.73 25.27 11.97
C ALA A 201 14.98 24.40 11.64
N TRP A 202 14.87 23.07 11.71
CA TRP A 202 15.99 22.21 11.30
C TRP A 202 16.21 22.24 9.79
N ILE A 203 15.15 22.31 8.97
CA ILE A 203 15.27 22.43 7.52
C ILE A 203 15.97 23.75 7.14
N GLU A 204 15.62 24.85 7.80
CA GLU A 204 16.33 26.12 7.62
C GLU A 204 17.82 25.98 7.95
N GLN A 205 18.16 25.26 9.04
CA GLN A 205 19.56 25.04 9.43
C GLN A 205 20.31 24.11 8.48
N LEU A 206 19.66 23.31 7.63
CA LEU A 206 20.34 22.51 6.60
C LEU A 206 21.05 23.39 5.55
N GLY A 207 20.60 24.61 5.32
CA GLY A 207 21.22 25.60 4.44
C GLY A 207 22.20 26.55 5.16
N ASN A 208 22.50 26.35 6.45
CA ASN A 208 23.36 27.27 7.21
C ASN A 208 24.82 27.22 6.71
N ASP A 209 25.50 28.39 6.68
CA ASP A 209 26.91 28.52 6.24
C ASP A 209 27.86 27.64 7.06
N ARG A 210 27.56 27.44 8.36
CA ARG A 210 28.39 26.63 9.27
C ARG A 210 28.09 25.16 9.11
N PHE A 211 29.09 24.38 8.65
CA PHE A 211 28.99 22.93 8.48
C PHE A 211 28.45 22.20 9.73
N ALA A 212 28.94 22.56 10.92
CA ALA A 212 28.50 21.92 12.16
C ALA A 212 26.98 22.06 12.43
N LYS A 213 26.38 23.20 12.04
CA LYS A 213 24.92 23.39 12.17
C LYS A 213 24.15 22.56 11.16
N ARG A 214 24.62 22.46 9.91
CA ARG A 214 24.03 21.58 8.90
C ARG A 214 24.03 20.13 9.34
N GLU A 215 25.16 19.64 9.87
CA GLU A 215 25.28 18.27 10.38
C GLU A 215 24.43 18.01 11.63
N ALA A 216 24.28 18.99 12.50
CA ALA A 216 23.39 18.86 13.66
C ALA A 216 21.92 18.76 13.23
N ALA A 217 21.51 19.56 12.27
CA ALA A 217 20.15 19.53 11.72
C ALA A 217 19.86 18.22 10.96
N ASP A 218 20.80 17.73 10.14
CA ASP A 218 20.68 16.43 9.44
C ASP A 218 20.48 15.29 10.45
N ARG A 219 21.31 15.23 11.48
CA ARG A 219 21.17 14.21 12.55
C ARG A 219 19.84 14.33 13.29
N ALA A 220 19.42 15.56 13.60
CA ALA A 220 18.17 15.79 14.32
C ALA A 220 16.95 15.34 13.52
N LEU A 221 16.92 15.60 12.20
CA LEU A 221 15.85 15.14 11.31
C LEU A 221 15.84 13.62 11.16
N ARG A 222 17.00 12.97 11.06
CA ARG A 222 17.10 11.50 11.00
C ARG A 222 16.71 10.80 12.29
N ALA A 223 16.89 11.45 13.43
CA ALA A 223 16.52 10.94 14.74
C ALA A 223 15.11 11.37 15.18
N ALA A 224 14.42 12.15 14.36
CA ALA A 224 13.06 12.61 14.65
C ALA A 224 12.03 11.46 14.58
N ASP A 225 10.83 11.74 15.09
CA ASP A 225 9.70 10.85 14.95
C ASP A 225 9.44 10.49 13.46
N PRO A 226 9.08 9.24 13.13
CA PRO A 226 8.82 8.81 11.75
C PRO A 226 7.85 9.68 10.95
N SER A 227 6.94 10.42 11.60
CA SER A 227 6.03 11.38 10.95
C SER A 227 6.75 12.54 10.25
N VAL A 228 8.04 12.78 10.56
CA VAL A 228 8.87 13.76 9.83
C VAL A 228 8.99 13.42 8.35
N LEU A 229 8.97 12.14 7.99
CA LEU A 229 9.05 11.70 6.59
C LEU A 229 7.88 12.26 5.75
N SER A 230 6.67 12.20 6.30
CA SER A 230 5.47 12.78 5.66
C SER A 230 5.62 14.29 5.48
N TYR A 231 6.14 14.98 6.47
CA TYR A 231 6.39 16.41 6.40
C TYR A 231 7.46 16.77 5.36
N LEU A 232 8.58 16.04 5.31
CA LEU A 232 9.66 16.26 4.34
C LEU A 232 9.19 16.04 2.89
N ARG A 233 8.28 15.09 2.65
CA ARG A 233 7.72 14.83 1.32
C ARG A 233 6.74 15.89 0.84
N GLN A 234 6.16 16.68 1.75
CA GLN A 234 5.24 17.79 1.45
C GLN A 234 5.95 19.11 1.20
N LEU A 235 7.28 19.19 1.39
CA LEU A 235 8.03 20.43 1.19
C LEU A 235 8.02 20.87 -0.28
N GLU A 236 7.82 22.15 -0.49
CA GLU A 236 8.02 22.78 -1.80
C GLU A 236 9.52 22.90 -2.10
N PHE A 237 10.07 21.91 -2.79
CA PHE A 237 11.51 21.87 -3.10
C PHE A 237 12.01 23.12 -3.82
N GLY A 238 11.18 23.78 -4.61
CA GLY A 238 11.54 25.03 -5.30
C GLY A 238 11.84 26.21 -4.37
N ARG A 239 11.42 26.15 -3.09
CA ARG A 239 11.72 27.20 -2.08
C ARG A 239 13.00 26.90 -1.30
N LEU A 240 13.58 25.71 -1.45
CA LEU A 240 14.79 25.29 -0.76
C LEU A 240 16.02 25.63 -1.61
N ASP A 241 17.14 25.98 -0.96
CA ASP A 241 18.41 26.08 -1.65
C ASP A 241 18.97 24.70 -2.08
N ALA A 242 20.02 24.68 -2.91
CA ALA A 242 20.57 23.45 -3.47
C ALA A 242 21.10 22.48 -2.39
N GLU A 243 21.71 22.98 -1.31
CA GLU A 243 22.22 22.18 -0.20
C GLU A 243 21.07 21.58 0.61
N GLN A 244 20.04 22.38 0.92
CA GLN A 244 18.83 21.91 1.58
C GLN A 244 18.14 20.81 0.76
N GLN A 245 17.93 21.03 -0.55
CA GLN A 245 17.33 20.03 -1.45
C GLN A 245 18.11 18.71 -1.44
N PHE A 246 19.42 18.80 -1.56
CA PHE A 246 20.30 17.63 -1.56
C PHE A 246 20.19 16.86 -0.23
N ARG A 247 20.30 17.54 0.90
CA ARG A 247 20.22 16.92 2.21
C ARG A 247 18.85 16.34 2.52
N VAL A 248 17.77 17.07 2.20
CA VAL A 248 16.39 16.59 2.40
C VAL A 248 16.16 15.30 1.60
N ARG A 249 16.58 15.24 0.34
CA ARG A 249 16.47 13.99 -0.45
C ARG A 249 17.22 12.83 0.21
N ARG A 250 18.47 13.04 0.63
CA ARG A 250 19.26 12.01 1.34
C ARG A 250 18.61 11.56 2.66
N ILE A 251 17.96 12.46 3.38
CA ILE A 251 17.25 12.11 4.62
C ILE A 251 16.00 11.30 4.28
N ILE A 252 15.22 11.71 3.28
CA ILE A 252 14.05 10.95 2.79
C ILE A 252 14.49 9.54 2.38
N ASP A 253 15.54 9.40 1.56
CA ASP A 253 16.05 8.11 1.10
C ASP A 253 16.48 7.23 2.28
N ALA A 254 17.22 7.80 3.24
CA ALA A 254 17.68 7.06 4.42
C ALA A 254 16.53 6.61 5.34
N LEU A 255 15.50 7.44 5.50
CA LEU A 255 14.32 7.09 6.31
C LEU A 255 13.40 6.11 5.58
N SER A 256 13.38 6.13 4.23
CA SER A 256 12.60 5.20 3.40
C SER A 256 13.26 3.83 3.26
N GLY A 257 14.60 3.75 3.32
CA GLY A 257 15.39 2.53 3.02
C GLY A 257 15.61 1.58 4.20
N GLN A 258 15.00 1.80 5.35
CA GLN A 258 15.32 1.04 6.58
C GLN A 258 14.43 -0.17 6.84
N SER A 259 13.71 -0.78 5.91
CA SER A 259 12.84 -1.83 6.37
C SER A 259 12.60 -3.05 5.49
N SER A 260 12.52 -4.14 6.17
CA SER A 260 11.43 -5.12 6.19
C SER A 260 10.05 -4.43 6.04
N ASP A 261 8.97 -5.17 5.96
CA ASP A 261 7.61 -4.62 5.86
C ASP A 261 7.29 -3.49 6.85
N ASP A 262 6.48 -2.54 6.41
CA ASP A 262 5.95 -1.46 7.22
C ASP A 262 5.15 -1.99 8.42
N SER A 263 5.50 -1.61 9.65
CA SER A 263 4.67 -1.89 10.82
C SER A 263 3.52 -0.89 10.97
N PRO A 264 2.37 -1.29 11.55
CA PRO A 264 1.24 -0.36 11.78
C PRO A 264 1.62 0.89 12.56
N GLU A 265 2.54 0.77 13.52
CA GLU A 265 3.03 1.87 14.35
C GLU A 265 3.85 2.88 13.53
N GLN A 266 4.79 2.40 12.73
CA GLN A 266 5.60 3.25 11.84
C GLN A 266 4.73 3.95 10.80
N VAL A 267 3.80 3.21 10.19
CA VAL A 267 2.85 3.78 9.22
C VAL A 267 2.00 4.87 9.86
N ALA A 268 1.38 4.59 11.02
CA ALA A 268 0.56 5.56 11.71
C ALA A 268 1.36 6.82 12.10
N ALA A 269 2.58 6.66 12.60
CA ALA A 269 3.46 7.78 12.91
C ALA A 269 3.77 8.61 11.65
N THR A 270 4.10 7.95 10.53
CA THR A 270 4.34 8.64 9.24
C THR A 270 3.10 9.37 8.73
N LEU A 271 1.92 8.74 8.81
CA LEU A 271 0.67 9.31 8.29
C LEU A 271 0.06 10.38 9.20
N SER A 272 0.41 10.43 10.48
CA SER A 272 -0.18 11.36 11.44
C SER A 272 0.01 12.84 11.06
N GLY A 273 1.08 13.16 10.37
CA GLY A 273 1.39 14.51 9.85
C GLY A 273 0.75 14.84 8.50
N ASP A 274 0.01 13.93 7.88
CA ASP A 274 -0.56 14.13 6.54
C ASP A 274 -2.03 14.58 6.61
N PRO A 275 -2.36 15.83 6.17
CA PRO A 275 -3.74 16.32 6.17
C PRO A 275 -4.69 15.48 5.32
N THR A 276 -4.21 14.84 4.24
CA THR A 276 -5.06 14.06 3.33
C THR A 276 -5.60 12.81 4.00
N VAL A 277 -4.85 12.21 4.91
CA VAL A 277 -5.27 11.06 5.72
C VAL A 277 -6.41 11.46 6.67
N TRP A 278 -6.25 12.58 7.37
CA TRP A 278 -7.29 13.07 8.28
C TRP A 278 -8.54 13.54 7.55
N LEU A 279 -8.38 14.10 6.35
CA LEU A 279 -9.50 14.42 5.45
C LEU A 279 -10.29 13.14 5.06
N ALA A 280 -9.60 12.03 4.82
CA ALA A 280 -10.27 10.75 4.57
C ALA A 280 -11.01 10.22 5.81
N LEU A 281 -10.42 10.37 7.00
CA LEU A 281 -11.05 9.96 8.28
C LEU A 281 -12.27 10.81 8.66
N LEU A 282 -12.36 12.06 8.19
CA LEU A 282 -13.62 12.85 8.30
C LEU A 282 -14.81 12.20 7.60
N GLY A 283 -14.58 11.30 6.66
CA GLY A 283 -15.63 10.56 5.96
C GLY A 283 -16.10 9.30 6.66
N ARG A 284 -15.58 8.97 7.85
CA ARG A 284 -16.00 7.77 8.60
C ARG A 284 -17.38 7.92 9.17
N PRO A 285 -18.16 6.81 9.31
CA PRO A 285 -19.49 6.84 9.90
C PRO A 285 -19.46 7.20 11.40
N GLU A 286 -18.39 6.85 12.12
CA GLU A 286 -18.27 7.04 13.57
C GLU A 286 -18.05 8.52 13.93
N PRO A 287 -18.95 9.16 14.71
CA PRO A 287 -18.82 10.56 15.09
C PRO A 287 -17.52 10.90 15.83
N SER A 288 -17.06 9.99 16.70
CA SER A 288 -15.81 10.16 17.48
C SER A 288 -14.58 10.23 16.55
N THR A 289 -14.55 9.40 15.50
CA THR A 289 -13.48 9.43 14.49
C THR A 289 -13.48 10.76 13.75
N ARG A 290 -14.66 11.23 13.30
CA ARG A 290 -14.78 12.52 12.60
C ARG A 290 -14.34 13.71 13.48
N GLN A 291 -14.76 13.74 14.75
CA GLN A 291 -14.34 14.79 15.69
C GLN A 291 -12.83 14.79 15.93
N THR A 292 -12.24 13.62 16.05
CA THR A 292 -10.79 13.46 16.21
C THR A 292 -10.05 13.93 14.96
N ALA A 293 -10.52 13.54 13.77
CA ALA A 293 -9.96 13.97 12.50
C ALA A 293 -10.07 15.49 12.30
N ALA A 294 -11.22 16.09 12.65
CA ALA A 294 -11.41 17.54 12.57
C ALA A 294 -10.42 18.29 13.46
N ARG A 295 -10.25 17.88 14.72
CA ARG A 295 -9.28 18.50 15.64
C ARG A 295 -7.85 18.41 15.09
N GLN A 296 -7.48 17.26 14.55
CA GLN A 296 -6.14 17.04 14.03
C GLN A 296 -5.88 17.89 12.77
N LEU A 297 -6.87 18.01 11.89
CA LEU A 297 -6.77 18.89 10.71
C LEU A 297 -6.58 20.36 11.10
N VAL A 298 -7.32 20.85 12.08
CA VAL A 298 -7.11 22.20 12.62
C VAL A 298 -5.69 22.38 13.13
N ALA A 299 -5.16 21.39 13.87
CA ALA A 299 -3.80 21.43 14.38
C ALA A 299 -2.74 21.40 13.26
N LEU A 300 -2.96 20.60 12.22
CA LEU A 300 -2.04 20.49 11.08
C LEU A 300 -2.04 21.72 10.17
N LEU A 301 -3.22 22.27 9.91
CA LEU A 301 -3.37 23.42 9.00
C LEU A 301 -3.14 24.76 9.69
N GLY A 302 -3.24 24.81 11.03
CA GLY A 302 -3.11 26.03 11.82
C GLY A 302 -4.28 27.02 11.67
N GLU A 303 -5.40 26.57 11.08
CA GLU A 303 -6.58 27.38 10.79
C GLU A 303 -7.88 26.57 10.90
N PRO A 304 -9.04 27.21 11.11
CA PRO A 304 -10.33 26.53 11.10
C PRO A 304 -10.63 25.87 9.75
N ILE A 305 -11.12 24.62 9.78
CA ILE A 305 -11.35 23.82 8.56
C ILE A 305 -12.71 24.06 7.91
N GLY A 306 -13.68 24.69 8.60
CA GLY A 306 -15.03 24.90 8.06
C GLY A 306 -15.86 23.64 7.88
N VAL A 307 -15.50 22.56 8.57
CA VAL A 307 -16.23 21.28 8.54
C VAL A 307 -16.87 21.04 9.88
N ASP A 308 -18.19 20.77 9.88
CA ASP A 308 -18.94 20.32 11.07
C ASP A 308 -18.99 18.79 11.10
N PRO A 309 -18.28 18.13 12.05
CA PRO A 309 -18.32 16.66 12.17
C PRO A 309 -19.68 16.07 12.52
N ALA A 310 -20.62 16.91 13.00
CA ALA A 310 -21.98 16.50 13.40
C ALA A 310 -23.04 16.80 12.31
N ALA A 311 -22.69 17.49 11.24
CA ALA A 311 -23.62 17.79 10.17
C ALA A 311 -24.16 16.52 9.48
N ASP A 312 -25.23 16.67 8.72
CA ASP A 312 -25.76 15.57 7.89
C ASP A 312 -24.76 15.12 6.79
N PRO A 313 -24.89 13.90 6.28
CA PRO A 313 -23.93 13.33 5.34
C PRO A 313 -23.71 14.14 4.07
N ALA A 314 -24.76 14.78 3.51
CA ALA A 314 -24.65 15.56 2.28
C ALA A 314 -23.87 16.86 2.52
N THR A 315 -24.18 17.56 3.61
CA THR A 315 -23.44 18.75 4.07
C THR A 315 -21.99 18.40 4.34
N GLN A 316 -21.71 17.29 5.05
CA GLN A 316 -20.35 16.84 5.32
C GLN A 316 -19.57 16.55 4.02
N GLN A 317 -20.20 15.93 3.03
CA GLN A 317 -19.56 15.65 1.75
C GLN A 317 -19.14 16.96 1.06
N THR A 318 -20.05 17.92 0.94
CA THR A 318 -19.75 19.23 0.34
C THR A 318 -18.61 19.96 1.06
N GLN A 319 -18.64 19.99 2.40
CA GLN A 319 -17.60 20.62 3.20
C GLN A 319 -16.24 19.93 3.03
N ARG A 320 -16.22 18.60 2.94
CA ARG A 320 -14.97 17.84 2.70
C ARG A 320 -14.39 18.09 1.31
N GLU A 321 -15.23 18.22 0.28
CA GLU A 321 -14.79 18.53 -1.08
C GLU A 321 -14.17 19.93 -1.14
N GLN A 322 -14.78 20.93 -0.49
CA GLN A 322 -14.21 22.27 -0.37
C GLN A 322 -12.89 22.27 0.39
N LEU A 323 -12.80 21.53 1.49
CA LEU A 323 -11.56 21.40 2.25
C LEU A 323 -10.46 20.69 1.46
N ARG A 324 -10.82 19.67 0.66
CA ARG A 324 -9.88 19.00 -0.24
C ARG A 324 -9.26 19.96 -1.24
N ALA A 325 -10.07 20.75 -1.93
CA ALA A 325 -9.58 21.76 -2.87
C ALA A 325 -8.57 22.69 -2.21
N ARG A 326 -8.88 23.20 -1.00
CA ARG A 326 -7.97 24.07 -0.24
C ARG A 326 -6.65 23.39 0.16
N ILE A 327 -6.66 22.09 0.45
CA ILE A 327 -5.43 21.34 0.80
C ILE A 327 -4.58 21.09 -0.46
N GLU A 328 -5.19 20.87 -1.62
CA GLU A 328 -4.52 20.61 -2.89
C GLU A 328 -3.93 21.88 -3.53
N GLU A 329 -4.46 23.08 -3.20
CA GLU A 329 -3.97 24.38 -3.66
C GLU A 329 -2.76 24.91 -2.86
N LYS A 330 -2.49 24.37 -1.66
CA LYS A 330 -1.37 24.76 -0.79
C LYS A 330 -0.13 23.93 -1.04
#